data_81cff34952483a29cafb34291a91aba0
#
_entry.id   81cff34952483a29cafb34291a91aba0
#
_cell.length_a   1.000
_cell.length_b   1.000
_cell.length_c   1.000
_cell.angle_alpha   90.00
_cell.angle_beta   90.00
_cell.angle_gamma   90.00
#
_symmetry.space_group_name_H-M   'P 1'
#
loop_
_entity.id
_entity.type
_entity.pdbx_description
1 polymer ?
#
loop_
_entity_poly.entity_id
_entity_poly.type
_entity_poly.pdbx_seq_one_letter_code
_entity_poly.pdbx_strand_id
1 'polypeptide(L)'
;MPPKDPEVEKLKKELQDAIAKVQEDQKSKADKTLADGCSGVAEVPKIRATCKRMCKGHLNKVNSVHFSGDNRHLVSGSLDGKLIIWDIYTGNKTQIIPLLSAWVMSVAFSPSGNFVASGGMDNQCTVHDINNRDSTGVAKISRELLGYEGFLSSMRFLDDTNLITGSGDMKVIHWDLKTGKKVNEFFGHSGDVATMSLAPDQSCFATGSVDRTIKVWDLRDTKTCKQTFWGHTSDVNSVCFHPSGFAVGSGSEDKTSRLWDLRSDQQLAEYKPPTANSGFTCCGLSTSGRYIMCGSDDNTIHCWDTLKATHTGTIQGHENRITSLAVTDNGIAFATSSWDMSVRVWG
;
A
#
# COMPACT_ATOMS: atom_id res chain seq x y z
N MET A 1 -21.93 -27.65 8.94
CA MET A 1 -21.95 -26.21 9.26
C MET A 1 -22.65 -26.08 10.60
N PRO A 2 -22.07 -25.38 11.59
CA PRO A 2 -22.80 -25.12 12.81
C PRO A 2 -24.05 -24.29 12.50
N PRO A 3 -25.15 -24.46 13.26
CA PRO A 3 -26.38 -23.70 13.05
C PRO A 3 -26.08 -22.21 13.21
N LYS A 4 -26.55 -21.42 12.23
CA LYS A 4 -26.41 -19.95 12.31
C LYS A 4 -27.24 -19.46 13.49
N ASP A 5 -26.59 -18.81 14.43
CA ASP A 5 -27.24 -18.23 15.58
C ASP A 5 -28.18 -17.11 15.08
N PRO A 6 -29.52 -17.20 15.34
CA PRO A 6 -30.47 -16.23 14.85
C PRO A 6 -30.23 -14.82 15.42
N GLU A 7 -29.60 -14.71 16.58
CA GLU A 7 -29.23 -13.42 17.18
C GLU A 7 -28.10 -12.74 16.41
N VAL A 8 -27.12 -13.52 15.92
CA VAL A 8 -26.03 -13.02 15.08
C VAL A 8 -26.54 -12.53 13.73
N GLU A 9 -27.50 -13.23 13.10
CA GLU A 9 -28.08 -12.78 11.82
C GLU A 9 -28.92 -11.51 12.02
N LYS A 10 -29.62 -11.37 13.14
CA LYS A 10 -30.38 -10.15 13.49
C LYS A 10 -29.43 -8.96 13.67
N LEU A 11 -28.34 -9.12 14.42
CA LEU A 11 -27.35 -8.08 14.64
C LEU A 11 -26.63 -7.66 13.35
N LYS A 12 -26.34 -8.61 12.47
CA LYS A 12 -25.77 -8.31 11.14
C LYS A 12 -26.71 -7.47 10.29
N LYS A 13 -28.01 -7.78 10.32
CA LYS A 13 -29.01 -7.01 9.58
C LYS A 13 -29.15 -5.60 10.16
N GLU A 14 -29.24 -5.46 11.47
CA GLU A 14 -29.29 -4.16 12.15
C GLU A 14 -28.05 -3.31 11.85
N LEU A 15 -26.86 -3.93 11.79
CA LEU A 15 -25.63 -3.26 11.40
C LEU A 15 -25.67 -2.78 9.93
N GLN A 16 -26.15 -3.63 9.01
CA GLN A 16 -26.28 -3.25 7.61
C GLN A 16 -27.29 -2.10 7.42
N ASP A 17 -28.40 -2.14 8.11
CA ASP A 17 -29.42 -1.08 8.08
C ASP A 17 -28.88 0.24 8.66
N ALA A 18 -28.10 0.17 9.73
CA ALA A 18 -27.43 1.34 10.32
C ALA A 18 -26.39 1.95 9.37
N ILE A 19 -25.56 1.11 8.73
CA ILE A 19 -24.59 1.55 7.73
C ILE A 19 -25.28 2.23 6.54
N ALA A 20 -26.35 1.62 6.01
CA ALA A 20 -27.11 2.19 4.91
C ALA A 20 -27.70 3.56 5.27
N LYS A 21 -28.21 3.70 6.48
CA LYS A 21 -28.77 4.97 6.99
C LYS A 21 -27.70 6.06 7.12
N VAL A 22 -26.53 5.72 7.63
CA VAL A 22 -25.39 6.66 7.71
C VAL A 22 -24.94 7.10 6.31
N GLN A 23 -24.87 6.17 5.35
CA GLN A 23 -24.52 6.49 3.96
C GLN A 23 -25.56 7.39 3.27
N GLU A 24 -26.84 7.18 3.57
CA GLU A 24 -27.92 8.02 3.04
C GLU A 24 -27.87 9.44 3.65
N ASP A 25 -27.65 9.55 4.95
CA ASP A 25 -27.44 10.83 5.65
C ASP A 25 -26.21 11.59 5.11
N GLN A 26 -25.13 10.89 4.85
CA GLN A 26 -23.91 11.47 4.26
C GLN A 26 -24.18 12.01 2.85
N LYS A 27 -24.89 11.24 2.00
CA LYS A 27 -25.27 11.68 0.65
C LYS A 27 -26.20 12.91 0.69
N SER A 28 -27.13 12.95 1.63
CA SER A 28 -28.09 14.07 1.76
C SER A 28 -27.41 15.37 2.19
N LYS A 29 -26.25 15.29 2.85
CA LYS A 29 -25.47 16.45 3.34
C LYS A 29 -24.32 16.85 2.41
N ALA A 30 -24.09 16.11 1.32
CA ALA A 30 -23.05 16.40 0.33
C ALA A 30 -23.52 17.52 -0.62
N ASP A 31 -23.24 18.78 -0.30
CA ASP A 31 -23.69 19.93 -1.06
C ASP A 31 -22.97 20.10 -2.41
N LYS A 32 -21.69 19.66 -2.51
CA LYS A 32 -20.84 19.83 -3.72
C LYS A 32 -19.84 18.69 -3.84
N THR A 33 -19.53 18.32 -5.08
CA THR A 33 -18.39 17.42 -5.33
C THR A 33 -17.06 18.15 -5.10
N LEU A 34 -15.98 17.41 -4.88
CA LEU A 34 -14.63 17.98 -4.78
C LEU A 34 -14.28 18.78 -6.04
N ALA A 35 -14.66 18.27 -7.22
CA ALA A 35 -14.42 18.93 -8.51
C ALA A 35 -15.15 20.28 -8.61
N ASP A 36 -16.40 20.36 -8.11
CA ASP A 36 -17.17 21.61 -8.08
C ASP A 36 -16.53 22.63 -7.14
N GLY A 37 -16.10 22.18 -5.95
CA GLY A 37 -15.41 23.03 -4.98
C GLY A 37 -14.06 23.57 -5.49
N CYS A 38 -13.42 22.84 -6.38
CA CYS A 38 -12.14 23.18 -6.99
C CYS A 38 -12.28 23.80 -8.40
N SER A 39 -13.45 24.32 -8.79
CA SER A 39 -13.70 24.88 -10.12
C SER A 39 -12.69 25.95 -10.54
N GLY A 40 -12.23 26.80 -9.62
CA GLY A 40 -11.23 27.85 -9.85
C GLY A 40 -9.77 27.36 -9.90
N VAL A 41 -9.49 26.10 -9.63
CA VAL A 41 -8.13 25.54 -9.66
C VAL A 41 -7.80 25.13 -11.09
N ALA A 42 -6.59 25.51 -11.57
CA ALA A 42 -6.11 25.11 -12.88
C ALA A 42 -5.98 23.58 -12.99
N GLU A 43 -6.28 23.05 -14.17
CA GLU A 43 -6.05 21.62 -14.45
C GLU A 43 -4.56 21.31 -14.46
N VAL A 44 -4.23 20.10 -14.00
CA VAL A 44 -2.84 19.63 -14.09
C VAL A 44 -2.52 19.22 -15.53
N PRO A 45 -1.26 19.37 -15.97
CA PRO A 45 -0.84 18.89 -17.27
C PRO A 45 -0.99 17.37 -17.38
N LYS A 46 -1.19 16.88 -18.61
CA LYS A 46 -1.17 15.43 -18.87
C LYS A 46 0.17 14.86 -18.46
N ILE A 47 0.13 13.77 -17.72
CA ILE A 47 1.33 13.08 -17.26
C ILE A 47 2.08 12.46 -18.47
N ARG A 48 3.39 12.69 -18.55
CA ARG A 48 4.27 12.20 -19.62
C ARG A 48 5.50 11.52 -19.03
N ALA A 49 5.31 10.73 -17.97
CA ALA A 49 6.42 10.00 -17.38
C ALA A 49 6.97 8.98 -18.36
N THR A 50 8.30 8.90 -18.44
CA THR A 50 9.02 7.95 -19.28
C THR A 50 9.86 7.02 -18.42
N CYS A 51 10.03 5.78 -18.87
CA CYS A 51 10.88 4.83 -18.16
C CYS A 51 12.33 5.28 -18.22
N LYS A 52 12.86 5.75 -17.10
CA LYS A 52 14.26 6.20 -16.99
C LYS A 52 15.22 5.04 -16.76
N ARG A 53 14.78 4.04 -16.00
CA ARG A 53 15.58 2.84 -15.71
C ARG A 53 14.68 1.61 -15.70
N MET A 54 15.22 0.52 -16.24
CA MET A 54 14.63 -0.80 -16.14
C MET A 54 15.60 -1.70 -15.37
N CYS A 55 15.21 -2.04 -14.15
CA CYS A 55 15.99 -2.89 -13.25
C CYS A 55 15.62 -4.35 -13.52
N LYS A 56 16.48 -5.08 -14.24
CA LYS A 56 16.31 -6.50 -14.56
C LYS A 56 17.27 -7.35 -13.75
N GLY A 57 16.77 -8.48 -13.24
CA GLY A 57 17.63 -9.42 -12.54
C GLY A 57 16.95 -10.32 -11.54
N HIS A 58 15.65 -10.13 -11.28
CA HIS A 58 14.81 -11.15 -10.69
C HIS A 58 14.54 -12.27 -11.71
N LEU A 59 14.34 -13.49 -11.21
CA LEU A 59 14.09 -14.69 -12.02
C LEU A 59 12.62 -15.13 -11.94
N ASN A 60 11.79 -14.39 -11.20
CA ASN A 60 10.37 -14.63 -11.04
C ASN A 60 9.63 -13.30 -10.81
N LYS A 61 8.31 -13.35 -10.67
CA LYS A 61 7.42 -12.22 -10.43
C LYS A 61 7.90 -11.35 -9.29
N VAL A 62 7.93 -10.03 -9.49
CA VAL A 62 8.25 -9.05 -8.45
C VAL A 62 6.94 -8.56 -7.84
N ASN A 63 6.75 -8.74 -6.54
CA ASN A 63 5.50 -8.42 -5.88
C ASN A 63 5.49 -7.06 -5.20
N SER A 64 6.62 -6.61 -4.68
CA SER A 64 6.68 -5.40 -3.88
C SER A 64 7.95 -4.61 -4.11
N VAL A 65 7.82 -3.28 -4.04
CA VAL A 65 8.95 -2.33 -4.07
C VAL A 65 8.77 -1.27 -3.01
N HIS A 66 9.90 -0.78 -2.47
CA HIS A 66 9.91 0.32 -1.53
C HIS A 66 11.19 1.14 -1.66
N PHE A 67 11.07 2.47 -1.63
CA PHE A 67 12.23 3.36 -1.62
C PHE A 67 12.85 3.46 -0.24
N SER A 68 14.16 3.66 -0.20
CA SER A 68 14.88 4.12 0.97
C SER A 68 14.65 5.62 1.17
N GLY A 69 14.76 6.12 2.40
CA GLY A 69 14.64 7.55 2.73
C GLY A 69 15.71 8.44 2.06
N ASP A 70 16.75 7.86 1.47
CA ASP A 70 17.76 8.59 0.70
C ASP A 70 17.31 8.95 -0.74
N ASN A 71 16.13 8.50 -1.17
CA ASN A 71 15.59 8.68 -2.52
C ASN A 71 16.51 8.16 -3.64
N ARG A 72 17.48 7.30 -3.31
CA ARG A 72 18.42 6.71 -4.25
C ARG A 72 18.32 5.21 -4.33
N HIS A 73 18.14 4.55 -3.19
CA HIS A 73 18.06 3.11 -3.15
C HIS A 73 16.60 2.64 -3.16
N LEU A 74 16.38 1.55 -3.85
CA LEU A 74 15.09 0.88 -3.96
C LEU A 74 15.26 -0.59 -3.62
N VAL A 75 14.41 -1.15 -2.78
CA VAL A 75 14.34 -2.60 -2.56
C VAL A 75 13.18 -3.19 -3.34
N SER A 76 13.39 -4.36 -3.92
CA SER A 76 12.35 -5.18 -4.55
C SER A 76 12.35 -6.58 -3.96
N GLY A 77 11.16 -7.14 -3.75
CA GLY A 77 10.93 -8.51 -3.30
C GLY A 77 10.23 -9.32 -4.37
N SER A 78 10.70 -10.54 -4.60
CA SER A 78 10.24 -11.41 -5.67
C SER A 78 9.94 -12.83 -5.18
N LEU A 79 9.10 -13.52 -5.96
CA LEU A 79 8.84 -14.96 -5.78
C LEU A 79 10.04 -15.86 -6.12
N ASP A 80 11.18 -15.28 -6.49
CA ASP A 80 12.45 -16.02 -6.62
C ASP A 80 13.18 -16.20 -5.28
N GLY A 81 12.60 -15.72 -4.18
CA GLY A 81 13.20 -15.82 -2.84
C GLY A 81 14.37 -14.87 -2.64
N LYS A 82 14.40 -13.76 -3.33
CA LYS A 82 15.46 -12.75 -3.21
C LYS A 82 14.90 -11.37 -2.99
N LEU A 83 15.61 -10.61 -2.19
CA LEU A 83 15.52 -9.15 -2.20
C LEU A 83 16.69 -8.61 -3.02
N ILE A 84 16.40 -7.63 -3.84
CA ILE A 84 17.45 -6.90 -4.57
C ILE A 84 17.34 -5.42 -4.22
N ILE A 85 18.46 -4.85 -3.80
CA ILE A 85 18.60 -3.42 -3.62
C ILE A 85 19.23 -2.83 -4.86
N TRP A 86 18.59 -1.81 -5.40
CA TRP A 86 18.96 -1.12 -6.63
C TRP A 86 19.39 0.31 -6.35
N ASP A 87 20.36 0.81 -7.09
CA ASP A 87 20.64 2.23 -7.25
C ASP A 87 19.82 2.73 -8.45
N ILE A 88 18.82 3.59 -8.21
CA ILE A 88 17.90 4.05 -9.25
C ILE A 88 18.55 4.99 -10.28
N TYR A 89 19.65 5.64 -9.94
CA TYR A 89 20.36 6.52 -10.88
C TYR A 89 21.15 5.71 -11.91
N THR A 90 21.81 4.65 -11.47
CA THR A 90 22.60 3.78 -12.34
C THR A 90 21.80 2.62 -12.93
N GLY A 91 20.73 2.20 -12.26
CA GLY A 91 19.97 0.99 -12.57
C GLY A 91 20.65 -0.32 -12.14
N ASN A 92 21.76 -0.22 -11.40
CA ASN A 92 22.57 -1.36 -11.00
C ASN A 92 22.07 -1.96 -9.68
N LYS A 93 22.31 -3.26 -9.51
CA LYS A 93 22.16 -3.95 -8.24
C LYS A 93 23.29 -3.52 -7.30
N THR A 94 22.94 -3.06 -6.10
CA THR A 94 23.91 -2.77 -5.05
C THR A 94 24.08 -3.94 -4.12
N GLN A 95 23.00 -4.68 -3.88
CA GLN A 95 23.03 -5.85 -3.01
C GLN A 95 21.93 -6.85 -3.41
N ILE A 96 22.20 -8.14 -3.20
CA ILE A 96 21.25 -9.24 -3.33
C ILE A 96 21.21 -9.97 -2.00
N ILE A 97 20.02 -10.14 -1.44
CA ILE A 97 19.78 -10.82 -0.17
C ILE A 97 18.95 -12.06 -0.48
N PRO A 98 19.53 -13.27 -0.45
CA PRO A 98 18.75 -14.49 -0.57
C PRO A 98 17.95 -14.73 0.72
N LEU A 99 16.71 -15.16 0.57
CA LEU A 99 15.81 -15.47 1.67
C LEU A 99 15.63 -16.99 1.81
N LEU A 100 15.21 -17.43 2.97
CA LEU A 100 14.88 -18.83 3.24
C LEU A 100 13.59 -19.26 2.54
N SER A 101 12.63 -18.34 2.37
CA SER A 101 11.37 -18.55 1.67
C SER A 101 11.37 -17.89 0.30
N ALA A 102 10.77 -18.57 -0.69
CA ALA A 102 10.62 -18.05 -2.05
C ALA A 102 9.43 -17.12 -2.23
N TRP A 103 8.44 -17.12 -1.33
CA TRP A 103 7.15 -16.44 -1.56
C TRP A 103 7.10 -15.08 -0.87
N VAL A 104 7.95 -14.13 -1.32
CA VAL A 104 7.96 -12.76 -0.79
C VAL A 104 6.79 -11.98 -1.33
N MET A 105 5.95 -11.45 -0.44
CA MET A 105 4.77 -10.65 -0.79
C MET A 105 4.99 -9.16 -0.53
N SER A 106 5.74 -8.82 0.51
CA SER A 106 5.96 -7.42 0.90
C SER A 106 7.38 -7.16 1.33
N VAL A 107 7.83 -5.92 1.06
CA VAL A 107 9.14 -5.42 1.49
C VAL A 107 9.02 -3.99 2.00
N ALA A 108 9.89 -3.60 2.93
CA ALA A 108 10.01 -2.23 3.40
C ALA A 108 11.46 -1.87 3.69
N PHE A 109 11.86 -0.64 3.36
CA PHE A 109 13.08 -0.01 3.87
C PHE A 109 12.79 0.74 5.16
N SER A 110 13.75 0.74 6.08
CA SER A 110 13.72 1.65 7.22
C SER A 110 13.99 3.10 6.79
N PRO A 111 13.55 4.10 7.55
CA PRO A 111 13.79 5.52 7.21
C PRO A 111 15.27 5.88 7.08
N SER A 112 16.13 5.28 7.91
CA SER A 112 17.59 5.49 7.83
C SER A 112 18.24 4.83 6.61
N GLY A 113 17.56 3.86 5.96
CA GLY A 113 18.11 3.06 4.91
C GLY A 113 19.06 1.94 5.39
N ASN A 114 19.12 1.67 6.71
CA ASN A 114 20.03 0.66 7.27
C ASN A 114 19.42 -0.75 7.34
N PHE A 115 18.09 -0.83 7.40
CA PHE A 115 17.37 -2.09 7.54
C PHE A 115 16.38 -2.28 6.39
N VAL A 116 16.21 -3.54 6.03
CA VAL A 116 15.17 -3.99 5.09
C VAL A 116 14.38 -5.11 5.74
N ALA A 117 13.07 -4.96 5.77
CA ALA A 117 12.14 -6.00 6.21
C ALA A 117 11.52 -6.69 5.00
N SER A 118 11.28 -7.98 5.13
CA SER A 118 10.58 -8.81 4.14
C SER A 118 9.68 -9.82 4.80
N GLY A 119 8.61 -10.21 4.14
CA GLY A 119 7.71 -11.26 4.59
C GLY A 119 6.77 -11.70 3.47
N GLY A 120 6.15 -12.85 3.69
CA GLY A 120 5.28 -13.44 2.68
C GLY A 120 4.51 -14.65 3.20
N MET A 121 4.43 -15.68 2.34
CA MET A 121 3.64 -16.88 2.58
C MET A 121 4.24 -17.83 3.65
N ASP A 122 5.42 -17.53 4.13
CA ASP A 122 6.07 -18.23 5.23
C ASP A 122 5.56 -17.82 6.62
N ASN A 123 4.63 -16.84 6.66
CA ASN A 123 4.05 -16.30 7.88
C ASN A 123 5.11 -15.76 8.85
N GLN A 124 6.20 -15.24 8.31
CA GLN A 124 7.35 -14.74 9.06
C GLN A 124 7.82 -13.40 8.50
N CYS A 125 8.18 -12.48 9.39
CA CYS A 125 8.85 -11.25 9.00
C CYS A 125 10.33 -11.32 9.35
N THR A 126 11.19 -11.13 8.37
CA THR A 126 12.65 -11.11 8.56
C THR A 126 13.16 -9.70 8.30
N VAL A 127 13.95 -9.19 9.25
CA VAL A 127 14.60 -7.87 9.15
C VAL A 127 16.10 -8.07 8.96
N HIS A 128 16.65 -7.52 7.89
CA HIS A 128 18.07 -7.60 7.55
C HIS A 128 18.77 -6.27 7.83
N ASP A 129 19.95 -6.33 8.41
CA ASP A 129 20.87 -5.20 8.52
C ASP A 129 21.78 -5.19 7.28
N ILE A 130 21.57 -4.22 6.38
CA ILE A 130 22.28 -4.17 5.09
C ILE A 130 23.73 -3.70 5.21
N ASN A 131 24.09 -3.05 6.31
CA ASN A 131 25.46 -2.62 6.60
C ASN A 131 26.29 -3.70 7.29
N ASN A 132 25.65 -4.65 7.93
CA ASN A 132 26.32 -5.76 8.59
C ASN A 132 26.22 -7.02 7.71
N ARG A 133 27.37 -7.44 7.17
CA ARG A 133 27.43 -8.57 6.25
C ARG A 133 28.14 -9.75 6.90
N ASP A 134 27.78 -10.93 6.46
CA ASP A 134 28.48 -12.15 6.82
C ASP A 134 29.77 -12.34 6.01
N SER A 135 30.47 -13.44 6.23
CA SER A 135 31.71 -13.79 5.52
C SER A 135 31.51 -14.00 4.01
N THR A 136 30.27 -14.21 3.54
CA THR A 136 29.91 -14.37 2.13
C THR A 136 29.47 -13.05 1.49
N GLY A 137 29.41 -11.97 2.26
CA GLY A 137 29.00 -10.62 1.80
C GLY A 137 27.49 -10.40 1.81
N VAL A 138 26.71 -11.34 2.35
CA VAL A 138 25.26 -11.25 2.45
C VAL A 138 24.86 -10.47 3.72
N ALA A 139 23.80 -9.65 3.64
CA ALA A 139 23.27 -8.93 4.78
C ALA A 139 22.80 -9.90 5.89
N LYS A 140 23.20 -9.60 7.12
CA LYS A 140 22.81 -10.42 8.26
C LYS A 140 21.38 -10.18 8.68
N ILE A 141 20.71 -11.25 9.12
CA ILE A 141 19.41 -11.17 9.76
C ILE A 141 19.60 -10.46 11.11
N SER A 142 18.91 -9.36 11.30
CA SER A 142 18.86 -8.61 12.55
C SER A 142 17.78 -9.16 13.47
N ARG A 143 16.60 -9.47 12.91
CA ARG A 143 15.45 -10.01 13.64
C ARG A 143 14.61 -10.93 12.76
N GLU A 144 14.05 -11.93 13.41
CA GLU A 144 12.96 -12.77 12.91
C GLU A 144 11.75 -12.59 13.81
N LEU A 145 10.62 -12.16 13.22
CA LEU A 145 9.39 -11.88 13.93
C LEU A 145 8.38 -12.97 13.60
N LEU A 146 8.02 -13.73 14.62
CA LEU A 146 7.16 -14.90 14.53
C LEU A 146 5.84 -14.66 15.26
N GLY A 147 4.81 -15.44 14.93
CA GLY A 147 3.52 -15.39 15.62
C GLY A 147 2.38 -14.85 14.78
N TYR A 148 2.49 -15.00 13.46
CA TYR A 148 1.41 -14.79 12.50
C TYR A 148 0.74 -16.15 12.18
N GLU A 149 -0.58 -16.11 12.04
CA GLU A 149 -1.39 -17.27 11.65
C GLU A 149 -1.69 -17.28 10.15
N GLY A 150 -1.39 -16.16 9.46
CA GLY A 150 -1.54 -15.97 8.02
C GLY A 150 -0.32 -15.33 7.38
N PHE A 151 -0.31 -15.25 6.05
CA PHE A 151 0.77 -14.67 5.29
C PHE A 151 0.94 -13.16 5.57
N LEU A 152 2.14 -12.65 5.37
CA LEU A 152 2.43 -11.23 5.49
C LEU A 152 2.17 -10.52 4.15
N SER A 153 1.22 -9.61 4.15
CA SER A 153 0.77 -8.87 2.97
C SER A 153 1.41 -7.50 2.83
N SER A 154 1.66 -6.83 3.94
CA SER A 154 2.15 -5.46 3.93
C SER A 154 2.95 -5.14 5.18
N MET A 155 3.90 -4.20 5.06
CA MET A 155 4.73 -3.75 6.18
C MET A 155 5.25 -2.34 5.98
N ARG A 156 5.45 -1.61 7.09
CA ARG A 156 6.04 -0.27 7.10
C ARG A 156 6.83 -0.06 8.37
N PHE A 157 8.02 0.51 8.24
CA PHE A 157 8.80 1.01 9.37
C PHE A 157 8.23 2.34 9.85
N LEU A 158 8.07 2.50 11.15
CA LEU A 158 7.85 3.81 11.78
C LEU A 158 9.20 4.52 11.97
N ASP A 159 10.15 3.77 12.49
CA ASP A 159 11.55 4.16 12.66
C ASP A 159 12.42 2.89 12.56
N ASP A 160 13.73 3.02 12.79
CA ASP A 160 14.66 1.87 12.72
C ASP A 160 14.40 0.80 13.79
N THR A 161 13.56 1.08 14.77
CA THR A 161 13.27 0.20 15.91
C THR A 161 11.82 -0.25 16.00
N ASN A 162 10.94 0.33 15.21
CA ASN A 162 9.52 0.05 15.22
C ASN A 162 9.02 -0.30 13.81
N LEU A 163 8.34 -1.44 13.69
CA LEU A 163 7.79 -1.96 12.45
C LEU A 163 6.31 -2.30 12.63
N ILE A 164 5.49 -1.94 11.66
CA ILE A 164 4.10 -2.38 11.58
C ILE A 164 3.95 -3.36 10.43
N THR A 165 3.20 -4.42 10.67
CA THR A 165 2.97 -5.50 9.70
C THR A 165 1.49 -5.85 9.64
N GLY A 166 0.97 -6.02 8.43
CA GLY A 166 -0.37 -6.53 8.15
C GLY A 166 -0.32 -7.97 7.66
N SER A 167 -1.29 -8.75 8.06
CA SER A 167 -1.33 -10.18 7.77
C SER A 167 -2.69 -10.65 7.24
N GLY A 168 -2.68 -11.78 6.52
CA GLY A 168 -3.87 -12.54 6.12
C GLY A 168 -4.64 -13.17 7.28
N ASP A 169 -4.15 -13.05 8.51
CA ASP A 169 -4.90 -13.41 9.73
C ASP A 169 -5.82 -12.27 10.24
N MET A 170 -6.09 -11.25 9.41
CA MET A 170 -6.95 -10.09 9.70
C MET A 170 -6.41 -9.12 10.75
N LYS A 171 -5.16 -9.30 11.17
CA LYS A 171 -4.51 -8.50 12.22
C LYS A 171 -3.46 -7.57 11.65
N VAL A 172 -3.22 -6.48 12.38
CA VAL A 172 -2.04 -5.65 12.21
C VAL A 172 -1.25 -5.69 13.51
N ILE A 173 0.06 -5.89 13.42
CA ILE A 173 0.93 -6.02 14.58
C ILE A 173 2.01 -4.93 14.54
N HIS A 174 2.16 -4.22 15.63
CA HIS A 174 3.26 -3.30 15.88
C HIS A 174 4.35 -4.00 16.68
N TRP A 175 5.57 -3.97 16.17
CA TRP A 175 6.74 -4.66 16.73
C TRP A 175 7.79 -3.68 17.21
N ASP A 176 8.40 -3.98 18.36
CA ASP A 176 9.66 -3.40 18.78
C ASP A 176 10.82 -4.33 18.32
N LEU A 177 11.63 -3.84 17.40
CA LEU A 177 12.75 -4.58 16.82
C LEU A 177 13.93 -4.72 17.78
N LYS A 178 14.07 -3.88 18.82
CA LYS A 178 15.10 -4.02 19.83
C LYS A 178 14.88 -5.25 20.67
N THR A 179 13.66 -5.44 21.11
CA THR A 179 13.28 -6.58 21.97
C THR A 179 12.76 -7.78 21.18
N GLY A 180 12.32 -7.59 19.93
CA GLY A 180 11.66 -8.60 19.12
C GLY A 180 10.26 -8.95 19.62
N LYS A 181 9.63 -8.08 20.43
CA LYS A 181 8.31 -8.31 21.01
C LYS A 181 7.24 -7.50 20.32
N LYS A 182 6.02 -8.02 20.36
CA LYS A 182 4.82 -7.30 19.98
C LYS A 182 4.58 -6.16 20.98
N VAL A 183 4.41 -4.95 20.47
CA VAL A 183 4.03 -3.76 21.25
C VAL A 183 2.52 -3.70 21.32
N ASN A 184 1.86 -3.79 20.16
CA ASN A 184 0.42 -3.68 20.03
C ASN A 184 -0.09 -4.62 18.93
N GLU A 185 -1.34 -5.04 19.07
CA GLU A 185 -2.11 -5.75 18.03
C GLU A 185 -3.41 -5.01 17.77
N PHE A 186 -3.74 -4.81 16.49
CA PHE A 186 -4.95 -4.12 16.06
C PHE A 186 -5.91 -5.13 15.41
N PHE A 187 -7.12 -5.17 15.94
CA PHE A 187 -8.17 -6.09 15.50
C PHE A 187 -9.38 -5.31 14.98
N GLY A 188 -10.05 -5.83 13.96
CA GLY A 188 -11.30 -5.24 13.48
C GLY A 188 -11.60 -5.43 12.01
N HIS A 189 -10.63 -5.86 11.19
CA HIS A 189 -10.94 -6.36 9.86
C HIS A 189 -11.60 -7.74 9.95
N SER A 190 -12.51 -8.02 9.02
CA SER A 190 -13.18 -9.33 8.89
C SER A 190 -12.67 -10.16 7.70
N GLY A 191 -11.63 -9.68 7.04
CA GLY A 191 -10.92 -10.33 5.95
C GLY A 191 -9.44 -9.98 6.01
N ASP A 192 -8.64 -10.61 5.14
CA ASP A 192 -7.21 -10.42 5.06
C ASP A 192 -6.86 -8.93 4.94
N VAL A 193 -5.90 -8.47 5.72
CA VAL A 193 -5.30 -7.14 5.52
C VAL A 193 -4.40 -7.21 4.29
N ALA A 194 -4.77 -6.55 3.21
CA ALA A 194 -4.02 -6.61 1.95
C ALA A 194 -2.90 -5.55 1.88
N THR A 195 -3.10 -4.40 2.47
CA THR A 195 -2.24 -3.24 2.28
C THR A 195 -2.24 -2.31 3.49
N MET A 196 -1.19 -1.51 3.63
CA MET A 196 -1.13 -0.45 4.62
C MET A 196 -0.34 0.77 4.13
N SER A 197 -0.65 1.92 4.70
CA SER A 197 0.07 3.17 4.51
C SER A 197 0.14 3.96 5.81
N LEU A 198 1.30 4.55 6.09
CA LEU A 198 1.48 5.44 7.25
C LEU A 198 1.02 6.85 6.91
N ALA A 199 0.46 7.56 7.89
CA ALA A 199 0.25 8.99 7.79
C ALA A 199 1.61 9.72 7.76
N PRO A 200 1.70 10.90 7.09
CA PRO A 200 2.95 11.66 7.02
C PRO A 200 3.51 12.07 8.38
N ASP A 201 2.63 12.31 9.36
CA ASP A 201 3.00 12.64 10.75
C ASP A 201 3.23 11.41 11.63
N GLN A 202 3.05 10.22 11.06
CA GLN A 202 3.18 8.92 11.74
C GLN A 202 2.30 8.76 13.00
N SER A 203 1.26 9.58 13.17
CA SER A 203 0.33 9.45 14.29
C SER A 203 -0.67 8.31 14.11
N CYS A 204 -0.98 8.00 12.85
CA CYS A 204 -1.93 6.98 12.46
C CYS A 204 -1.49 6.24 11.19
N PHE A 205 -2.18 5.17 10.88
CA PHE A 205 -2.01 4.42 9.64
C PHE A 205 -3.35 3.96 9.09
N ALA A 206 -3.41 3.74 7.79
CA ALA A 206 -4.57 3.20 7.10
C ALA A 206 -4.27 1.78 6.61
N THR A 207 -5.29 0.94 6.63
CA THR A 207 -5.25 -0.43 6.08
C THR A 207 -6.39 -0.64 5.12
N GLY A 208 -6.14 -1.37 4.05
CA GLY A 208 -7.15 -1.88 3.13
C GLY A 208 -7.23 -3.40 3.21
N SER A 209 -8.41 -3.95 3.05
CA SER A 209 -8.68 -5.37 3.25
C SER A 209 -9.58 -5.97 2.17
N VAL A 210 -9.52 -7.29 2.08
CA VAL A 210 -10.44 -8.13 1.30
C VAL A 210 -11.90 -8.01 1.80
N ASP A 211 -12.11 -7.51 3.03
CA ASP A 211 -13.43 -7.18 3.56
C ASP A 211 -14.08 -5.94 2.89
N ARG A 212 -13.44 -5.34 1.87
CA ARG A 212 -13.87 -4.18 1.09
C ARG A 212 -13.87 -2.87 1.86
N THR A 213 -13.26 -2.85 3.03
CA THR A 213 -13.18 -1.64 3.87
C THR A 213 -11.77 -1.10 3.94
N ILE A 214 -11.70 0.20 4.21
CA ILE A 214 -10.47 0.87 4.61
C ILE A 214 -10.65 1.27 6.07
N LYS A 215 -9.68 0.95 6.91
CA LYS A 215 -9.69 1.33 8.32
C LYS A 215 -8.51 2.22 8.65
N VAL A 216 -8.75 3.19 9.51
CA VAL A 216 -7.73 4.08 10.04
C VAL A 216 -7.54 3.81 11.52
N TRP A 217 -6.29 3.71 11.93
CA TRP A 217 -5.88 3.31 13.26
C TRP A 217 -4.98 4.37 13.88
N ASP A 218 -5.17 4.68 15.15
CA ASP A 218 -4.25 5.51 15.93
C ASP A 218 -3.22 4.59 16.61
N LEU A 219 -1.94 4.90 16.49
CA LEU A 219 -0.86 4.11 17.11
C LEU A 219 -0.91 4.13 18.65
N ARG A 220 -1.56 5.11 19.23
CA ARG A 220 -1.69 5.30 20.68
C ARG A 220 -2.93 4.61 21.24
N ASP A 221 -3.99 4.48 20.43
CA ASP A 221 -5.23 3.78 20.82
C ASP A 221 -5.36 2.47 20.03
N THR A 222 -5.06 1.38 20.70
CA THR A 222 -5.09 0.03 20.11
C THR A 222 -6.44 -0.68 20.28
N LYS A 223 -7.35 -0.09 21.05
CA LYS A 223 -8.62 -0.75 21.40
C LYS A 223 -9.65 -0.63 20.31
N THR A 224 -9.66 0.49 19.60
CA THR A 224 -10.68 0.80 18.61
C THR A 224 -10.10 1.28 17.30
N CYS A 225 -10.74 0.89 16.20
CA CYS A 225 -10.51 1.51 14.91
C CYS A 225 -11.04 2.95 14.96
N LYS A 226 -10.22 3.92 14.54
CA LYS A 226 -10.58 5.33 14.57
C LYS A 226 -11.67 5.65 13.54
N GLN A 227 -11.56 5.11 12.33
CA GLN A 227 -12.50 5.33 11.23
C GLN A 227 -12.59 4.09 10.34
N THR A 228 -13.75 3.86 9.73
CA THR A 228 -13.95 2.81 8.73
C THR A 228 -14.66 3.39 7.52
N PHE A 229 -14.03 3.32 6.37
CA PHE A 229 -14.62 3.76 5.11
C PHE A 229 -15.23 2.57 4.37
N TRP A 230 -16.49 2.75 3.99
CA TRP A 230 -17.30 1.81 3.25
C TRP A 230 -17.60 2.39 1.87
N GLY A 231 -17.64 1.54 0.86
CA GLY A 231 -18.04 1.97 -0.49
C GLY A 231 -17.45 1.15 -1.61
N HIS A 232 -16.23 0.58 -1.43
CA HIS A 232 -15.72 -0.39 -2.39
C HIS A 232 -16.60 -1.64 -2.44
N THR A 233 -16.77 -2.20 -3.65
CA THR A 233 -17.63 -3.38 -3.88
C THR A 233 -16.82 -4.67 -4.00
N SER A 234 -15.49 -4.56 -4.05
CA SER A 234 -14.54 -5.68 -4.05
C SER A 234 -13.32 -5.35 -3.20
N ASP A 235 -12.34 -6.24 -3.19
CA ASP A 235 -11.12 -6.19 -2.39
C ASP A 235 -10.39 -4.85 -2.54
N VAL A 236 -9.92 -4.29 -1.44
CA VAL A 236 -9.07 -3.10 -1.43
C VAL A 236 -7.61 -3.56 -1.46
N ASN A 237 -7.03 -3.53 -2.66
CA ASN A 237 -5.67 -4.04 -2.89
C ASN A 237 -4.57 -3.06 -2.47
N SER A 238 -4.86 -1.76 -2.46
CA SER A 238 -3.86 -0.75 -2.11
C SER A 238 -4.47 0.47 -1.45
N VAL A 239 -3.74 1.04 -0.47
CA VAL A 239 -4.06 2.33 0.15
C VAL A 239 -2.81 3.19 0.20
N CYS A 240 -2.98 4.51 0.09
CA CYS A 240 -1.92 5.48 0.25
C CYS A 240 -2.43 6.74 0.95
N PHE A 241 -1.68 7.25 1.92
CA PHE A 241 -2.00 8.53 2.52
C PHE A 241 -1.74 9.69 1.57
N HIS A 242 -2.63 10.66 1.57
CA HIS A 242 -2.40 11.93 0.91
C HIS A 242 -1.34 12.72 1.70
N PRO A 243 -0.42 13.45 1.02
CA PRO A 243 0.64 14.19 1.69
C PRO A 243 0.18 15.23 2.72
N SER A 244 -1.06 15.70 2.61
CA SER A 244 -1.65 16.58 3.62
C SER A 244 -1.94 15.90 4.98
N GLY A 245 -1.94 14.57 5.04
CA GLY A 245 -2.33 13.81 6.23
C GLY A 245 -3.84 13.72 6.49
N PHE A 246 -4.68 14.39 5.69
CA PHE A 246 -6.14 14.48 5.92
C PHE A 246 -6.99 13.62 4.98
N ALA A 247 -6.36 12.94 4.03
CA ALA A 247 -7.07 12.07 3.10
C ALA A 247 -6.30 10.77 2.83
N VAL A 248 -7.02 9.77 2.37
CA VAL A 248 -6.49 8.46 1.98
C VAL A 248 -6.97 8.14 0.57
N GLY A 249 -6.05 7.78 -0.31
CA GLY A 249 -6.34 7.20 -1.61
C GLY A 249 -6.42 5.69 -1.53
N SER A 250 -7.27 5.07 -2.33
CA SER A 250 -7.39 3.61 -2.40
C SER A 250 -7.49 3.12 -3.83
N GLY A 251 -7.00 1.91 -4.08
CA GLY A 251 -7.19 1.17 -5.33
C GLY A 251 -7.81 -0.19 -5.03
N SER A 252 -8.82 -0.56 -5.81
CA SER A 252 -9.60 -1.78 -5.57
C SER A 252 -9.76 -2.62 -6.83
N GLU A 253 -10.03 -3.90 -6.60
CA GLU A 253 -10.42 -4.86 -7.63
C GLU A 253 -11.77 -4.51 -8.30
N ASP A 254 -12.58 -3.63 -7.68
CA ASP A 254 -13.82 -3.10 -8.25
C ASP A 254 -13.59 -2.13 -9.43
N LYS A 255 -12.34 -1.98 -9.89
CA LYS A 255 -11.92 -1.12 -11.01
C LYS A 255 -12.04 0.38 -10.72
N THR A 256 -12.14 0.73 -9.45
CA THR A 256 -12.20 2.12 -9.01
C THR A 256 -11.03 2.45 -8.09
N SER A 257 -10.55 3.66 -8.18
CA SER A 257 -9.72 4.30 -7.16
C SER A 257 -10.54 5.39 -6.50
N ARG A 258 -10.40 5.59 -5.21
CA ARG A 258 -11.20 6.55 -4.45
C ARG A 258 -10.33 7.37 -3.54
N LEU A 259 -10.80 8.58 -3.24
CA LEU A 259 -10.21 9.48 -2.25
C LEU A 259 -11.20 9.70 -1.10
N TRP A 260 -10.70 9.54 0.13
CA TRP A 260 -11.47 9.58 1.36
C TRP A 260 -10.97 10.69 2.28
N ASP A 261 -11.84 11.51 2.85
CA ASP A 261 -11.46 12.57 3.79
C ASP A 261 -11.62 12.07 5.24
N LEU A 262 -10.54 12.14 6.00
CA LEU A 262 -10.50 11.73 7.41
C LEU A 262 -11.26 12.69 8.34
N ARG A 263 -11.52 13.93 7.90
CA ARG A 263 -12.18 14.94 8.71
C ARG A 263 -13.69 14.89 8.59
N SER A 264 -14.18 14.62 7.38
CA SER A 264 -15.62 14.53 7.10
C SER A 264 -16.17 13.11 7.12
N ASP A 265 -15.29 12.11 7.21
CA ASP A 265 -15.61 10.68 7.14
C ASP A 265 -16.37 10.30 5.85
N GLN A 266 -15.99 10.95 4.73
CA GLN A 266 -16.69 10.82 3.45
C GLN A 266 -15.74 10.52 2.29
N GLN A 267 -16.32 9.89 1.25
CA GLN A 267 -15.67 9.80 -0.05
C GLN A 267 -15.71 11.16 -0.74
N LEU A 268 -14.52 11.67 -1.13
CA LEU A 268 -14.37 12.94 -1.85
C LEU A 268 -14.48 12.78 -3.36
N ALA A 269 -13.90 11.71 -3.90
CA ALA A 269 -13.83 11.48 -5.34
C ALA A 269 -13.75 9.99 -5.66
N GLU A 270 -14.19 9.64 -6.86
CA GLU A 270 -14.06 8.31 -7.46
C GLU A 270 -13.42 8.46 -8.84
N TYR A 271 -12.37 7.67 -9.08
CA TYR A 271 -11.59 7.68 -10.32
C TYR A 271 -11.83 6.37 -11.06
N LYS A 272 -12.37 6.49 -12.27
CA LYS A 272 -12.61 5.36 -13.18
C LYS A 272 -11.84 5.57 -14.46
N PRO A 273 -11.10 4.57 -14.94
CA PRO A 273 -10.47 4.69 -16.24
C PRO A 273 -11.51 4.59 -17.35
N PRO A 274 -11.31 5.33 -18.46
CA PRO A 274 -12.31 5.39 -19.54
C PRO A 274 -12.54 4.04 -20.24
N THR A 275 -11.61 3.11 -20.17
CA THR A 275 -11.60 1.86 -20.92
C THR A 275 -11.23 0.63 -20.09
N ALA A 276 -11.11 0.71 -18.76
CA ALA A 276 -10.59 -0.39 -17.97
C ALA A 276 -11.59 -1.51 -17.78
N ASN A 277 -11.11 -2.72 -18.07
CA ASN A 277 -11.79 -3.97 -17.75
C ASN A 277 -11.15 -4.73 -16.58
N SER A 278 -10.09 -4.19 -15.96
CA SER A 278 -9.27 -4.83 -14.94
C SER A 278 -9.23 -4.03 -13.65
N GLY A 279 -9.03 -4.71 -12.52
CA GLY A 279 -8.90 -4.12 -11.19
C GLY A 279 -7.58 -3.37 -10.98
N PHE A 280 -7.54 -2.53 -9.96
CA PHE A 280 -6.31 -1.87 -9.53
C PHE A 280 -5.61 -2.72 -8.46
N THR A 281 -4.32 -2.91 -8.67
CA THR A 281 -3.44 -3.70 -7.81
C THR A 281 -2.67 -2.86 -6.81
N CYS A 282 -2.31 -1.64 -7.22
CA CYS A 282 -1.56 -0.70 -6.40
C CYS A 282 -1.99 0.74 -6.69
N CYS A 283 -1.83 1.61 -5.71
CA CYS A 283 -2.04 3.04 -5.86
C CYS A 283 -0.95 3.84 -5.16
N GLY A 284 -0.73 5.06 -5.62
CA GLY A 284 0.21 6.00 -5.02
C GLY A 284 -0.17 7.43 -5.37
N LEU A 285 0.15 8.34 -4.48
CA LEU A 285 -0.06 9.78 -4.66
C LEU A 285 1.27 10.47 -4.93
N SER A 286 1.26 11.48 -5.79
CA SER A 286 2.41 12.37 -5.93
C SER A 286 2.64 13.15 -4.63
N THR A 287 3.87 13.60 -4.40
CA THR A 287 4.22 14.41 -3.22
C THR A 287 3.47 15.74 -3.15
N SER A 288 2.99 16.25 -4.28
CA SER A 288 2.10 17.41 -4.34
C SER A 288 0.65 17.08 -3.98
N GLY A 289 0.29 15.81 -3.89
CA GLY A 289 -1.10 15.35 -3.72
C GLY A 289 -2.00 15.54 -4.95
N ARG A 290 -1.48 16.11 -6.06
CA ARG A 290 -2.28 16.46 -7.24
C ARG A 290 -2.50 15.33 -8.22
N TYR A 291 -1.66 14.30 -8.20
CA TYR A 291 -1.84 13.11 -9.03
C TYR A 291 -2.05 11.88 -8.16
N ILE A 292 -3.07 11.11 -8.50
CA ILE A 292 -3.21 9.74 -8.04
C ILE A 292 -2.89 8.81 -9.20
N MET A 293 -2.02 7.84 -8.95
CA MET A 293 -1.52 6.87 -9.92
C MET A 293 -1.91 5.47 -9.45
N CYS A 294 -2.50 4.68 -10.33
CA CYS A 294 -2.92 3.32 -10.03
C CYS A 294 -2.38 2.36 -11.07
N GLY A 295 -1.65 1.35 -10.61
CA GLY A 295 -1.24 0.23 -11.44
C GLY A 295 -2.37 -0.79 -11.54
N SER A 296 -2.47 -1.43 -12.69
CA SER A 296 -3.58 -2.31 -13.03
C SER A 296 -3.11 -3.67 -13.56
N ASP A 297 -4.04 -4.62 -13.59
CA ASP A 297 -3.85 -5.93 -14.22
C ASP A 297 -3.66 -5.87 -15.75
N ASP A 298 -4.04 -4.75 -16.38
CA ASP A 298 -3.86 -4.52 -17.80
C ASP A 298 -2.44 -4.03 -18.19
N ASN A 299 -1.49 -4.12 -17.28
CA ASN A 299 -0.09 -3.75 -17.43
C ASN A 299 0.14 -2.22 -17.57
N THR A 300 -0.89 -1.40 -17.31
CA THR A 300 -0.82 0.05 -17.43
C THR A 300 -0.92 0.75 -16.08
N ILE A 301 -0.37 1.96 -16.01
CA ILE A 301 -0.55 2.86 -14.88
C ILE A 301 -1.51 3.95 -15.33
N HIS A 302 -2.63 4.04 -14.67
CA HIS A 302 -3.61 5.10 -14.90
C HIS A 302 -3.39 6.26 -13.95
N CYS A 303 -3.54 7.48 -14.43
CA CYS A 303 -3.26 8.69 -13.65
C CYS A 303 -4.43 9.68 -13.74
N TRP A 304 -4.77 10.30 -12.62
CA TRP A 304 -5.81 11.32 -12.51
C TRP A 304 -5.34 12.55 -11.75
N ASP A 305 -5.98 13.69 -12.04
CA ASP A 305 -5.97 14.86 -11.16
C ASP A 305 -6.87 14.56 -9.95
N THR A 306 -6.31 14.58 -8.75
CA THR A 306 -7.04 14.28 -7.52
C THR A 306 -8.19 15.24 -7.25
N LEU A 307 -8.05 16.53 -7.59
CA LEU A 307 -9.06 17.56 -7.32
C LEU A 307 -10.18 17.59 -8.35
N LYS A 308 -9.82 17.42 -9.64
CA LYS A 308 -10.78 17.50 -10.75
C LYS A 308 -11.41 16.16 -11.11
N ALA A 309 -10.87 15.06 -10.59
CA ALA A 309 -11.22 13.70 -10.97
C ALA A 309 -11.08 13.41 -12.49
N THR A 310 -10.31 14.25 -13.20
CA THR A 310 -10.07 14.09 -14.64
C THR A 310 -8.92 13.13 -14.90
N HIS A 311 -9.09 12.24 -15.87
CA HIS A 311 -8.05 11.32 -16.30
C HIS A 311 -6.94 12.07 -17.04
N THR A 312 -5.73 12.09 -16.51
CA THR A 312 -4.58 12.84 -17.03
C THR A 312 -3.71 12.05 -17.98
N GLY A 313 -3.89 10.73 -18.05
CA GLY A 313 -3.17 9.86 -18.97
C GLY A 313 -2.91 8.46 -18.45
N THR A 314 -2.33 7.64 -19.32
CA THR A 314 -1.86 6.30 -19.01
C THR A 314 -0.38 6.19 -19.31
N ILE A 315 0.35 5.46 -18.47
CA ILE A 315 1.76 5.16 -18.66
C ILE A 315 1.86 3.67 -18.98
N GLN A 316 2.47 3.37 -20.12
CA GLN A 316 2.65 2.01 -20.61
C GLN A 316 4.13 1.63 -20.60
N GLY A 317 4.40 0.33 -20.52
CA GLY A 317 5.74 -0.19 -20.62
C GLY A 317 5.91 -1.57 -20.02
N HIS A 318 5.24 -1.90 -18.90
CA HIS A 318 5.26 -3.25 -18.37
C HIS A 318 4.57 -4.24 -19.32
N GLU A 319 5.06 -5.48 -19.34
CA GLU A 319 4.56 -6.56 -20.19
C GLU A 319 3.62 -7.51 -19.45
N ASN A 320 3.43 -7.30 -18.14
CA ASN A 320 2.55 -8.09 -17.30
C ASN A 320 2.02 -7.23 -16.15
N ARG A 321 1.10 -7.80 -15.35
CA ARG A 321 0.45 -7.20 -14.17
C ARG A 321 1.43 -6.37 -13.35
N ILE A 322 1.06 -5.13 -13.06
CA ILE A 322 1.78 -4.26 -12.12
C ILE A 322 1.34 -4.66 -10.70
N THR A 323 2.28 -4.78 -9.78
CA THR A 323 2.01 -5.33 -8.44
C THR A 323 2.16 -4.31 -7.34
N SER A 324 3.11 -3.40 -7.46
CA SER A 324 3.38 -2.39 -6.45
C SER A 324 3.85 -1.09 -7.09
N LEU A 325 3.57 0.02 -6.44
CA LEU A 325 3.97 1.36 -6.82
C LEU A 325 4.52 2.09 -5.60
N ALA A 326 5.68 2.69 -5.72
CA ALA A 326 6.31 3.53 -4.71
C ALA A 326 6.73 4.86 -5.32
N VAL A 327 6.53 5.95 -4.59
CA VAL A 327 6.92 7.31 -5.01
C VAL A 327 8.09 7.76 -4.14
N THR A 328 9.06 8.47 -4.72
CA THR A 328 10.16 9.05 -3.95
C THR A 328 9.67 10.23 -3.10
N ASP A 329 10.23 10.42 -1.90
CA ASP A 329 9.84 11.51 -1.02
C ASP A 329 10.10 12.90 -1.60
N ASN A 330 11.10 13.01 -2.49
CA ASN A 330 11.39 14.26 -3.22
C ASN A 330 10.47 14.49 -4.44
N GLY A 331 9.62 13.52 -4.78
CA GLY A 331 8.65 13.62 -5.87
C GLY A 331 9.23 13.62 -7.29
N ILE A 332 10.52 13.33 -7.44
CA ILE A 332 11.18 13.37 -8.77
C ILE A 332 10.87 12.13 -9.59
N ALA A 333 10.68 10.98 -8.93
CA ALA A 333 10.49 9.70 -9.59
C ALA A 333 9.50 8.82 -8.83
N PHE A 334 9.00 7.81 -9.52
CA PHE A 334 8.29 6.70 -8.89
C PHE A 334 8.76 5.38 -9.51
N ALA A 335 8.58 4.30 -8.79
CA ALA A 335 8.96 2.97 -9.25
C ALA A 335 7.74 2.04 -9.22
N THR A 336 7.71 1.11 -10.18
CA THR A 336 6.70 0.05 -10.24
C THR A 336 7.36 -1.31 -10.38
N SER A 337 6.78 -2.31 -9.74
CA SER A 337 7.13 -3.72 -9.93
C SER A 337 6.06 -4.44 -10.72
N SER A 338 6.44 -5.52 -11.37
CA SER A 338 5.54 -6.29 -12.22
C SER A 338 5.87 -7.79 -12.23
N TRP A 339 4.88 -8.56 -12.65
CA TRP A 339 5.04 -9.97 -12.96
C TRP A 339 5.90 -10.24 -14.21
N ASP A 340 6.30 -9.19 -14.94
CA ASP A 340 7.30 -9.27 -16.03
C ASP A 340 8.74 -9.41 -15.51
N MET A 341 8.93 -9.67 -14.22
CA MET A 341 10.22 -9.84 -13.53
C MET A 341 11.10 -8.57 -13.52
N SER A 342 10.54 -7.42 -13.86
CA SER A 342 11.26 -6.15 -13.86
C SER A 342 10.72 -5.17 -12.82
N VAL A 343 11.58 -4.25 -12.42
CA VAL A 343 11.21 -3.02 -11.73
C VAL A 343 11.55 -1.87 -12.68
N ARG A 344 10.62 -0.93 -12.81
CA ARG A 344 10.83 0.25 -13.65
C ARG A 344 10.77 1.52 -12.82
N VAL A 345 11.68 2.43 -13.12
CA VAL A 345 11.73 3.76 -12.53
C VAL A 345 11.31 4.77 -13.58
N TRP A 346 10.36 5.61 -13.21
CA TRP A 346 9.68 6.58 -14.07
C TRP A 346 9.94 8.01 -13.57
N GLY A 347 10.03 8.97 -14.52
CA GLY A 347 10.23 10.38 -14.23
C GLY A 347 10.15 11.25 -15.48
#